data_c477d5b1ca5d8a94618802ec20813282
#
_entry.id   c477d5b1ca5d8a94618802ec20813282
#
_cell.length_a   1.000
_cell.length_b   1.000
_cell.length_c   1.000
_cell.angle_alpha   90.00
_cell.angle_beta   90.00
_cell.angle_gamma   90.00
#
_symmetry.space_group_name_H-M   'P 1'
#
loop_
_entity.id
_entity.type
_entity.pdbx_description
1 polymer ?
#
loop_
_entity_poly.entity_id
_entity_poly.type
_entity_poly.pdbx_seq_one_letter_code
_entity_poly.pdbx_strand_id
1 'polypeptide(L)'
;MRLGPDTPLPASVQAPGYDRAVQAAGIVHIGIGAFHRAHQAVYTDDAMNAGDRDWGIIGVSLRSGGVAAQLNPQGGLYTVATRRAAGTRLRVVGAVRHVLVAADDNQAVIDAIAAPTTHIVSFTVTEKG
;
A
#
# COMPACT_ATOMS: atom_id res chain seq x y z
N MET A 1 6.61 -2.98 -19.56
CA MET A 1 7.03 -3.79 -18.40
C MET A 1 6.25 -3.35 -17.17
N ARG A 2 5.69 -4.30 -16.45
CA ARG A 2 4.95 -4.00 -15.23
C ARG A 2 5.91 -3.71 -14.08
N LEU A 3 5.59 -2.74 -13.23
CA LEU A 3 6.35 -2.47 -12.01
C LEU A 3 6.36 -3.70 -11.09
N GLY A 4 7.48 -3.98 -10.47
CA GLY A 4 7.65 -5.04 -9.49
C GLY A 4 8.81 -4.77 -8.56
N PRO A 5 9.00 -5.64 -7.53
CA PRO A 5 10.05 -5.42 -6.52
C PRO A 5 11.47 -5.31 -7.10
N ASP A 6 11.72 -5.96 -8.21
CA ASP A 6 13.04 -6.00 -8.84
C ASP A 6 13.15 -5.08 -10.07
N THR A 7 12.13 -4.27 -10.34
CA THR A 7 12.14 -3.36 -11.49
C THR A 7 13.13 -2.24 -11.27
N PRO A 8 14.14 -2.06 -12.17
CA PRO A 8 15.05 -0.92 -12.08
C PRO A 8 14.27 0.39 -12.28
N LEU A 9 14.54 1.38 -11.43
CA LEU A 9 13.89 2.68 -11.51
C LEU A 9 14.88 3.77 -11.91
N PRO A 10 14.45 4.75 -12.74
CA PRO A 10 15.28 5.92 -13.02
C PRO A 10 15.64 6.66 -11.73
N ALA A 11 16.79 7.33 -11.71
CA ALA A 11 17.23 8.11 -10.55
C ALA A 11 16.28 9.26 -10.22
N SER A 12 15.49 9.73 -11.18
CA SER A 12 14.52 10.78 -10.99
C SER A 12 13.24 10.33 -10.28
N VAL A 13 13.05 9.01 -10.12
CA VAL A 13 11.88 8.43 -9.44
C VAL A 13 12.26 8.08 -8.01
N GLN A 14 11.53 8.63 -7.04
CA GLN A 14 11.73 8.29 -5.63
C GLN A 14 11.24 6.85 -5.39
N ALA A 15 12.07 6.04 -4.76
CA ALA A 15 11.74 4.66 -4.41
C ALA A 15 11.77 4.46 -2.91
N PRO A 16 11.14 3.39 -2.37
CA PRO A 16 11.27 3.05 -0.95
C PRO A 16 12.73 2.87 -0.56
N GLY A 17 13.15 3.55 0.50
CA GLY A 17 14.52 3.51 1.00
C GLY A 17 14.75 2.45 2.09
N TYR A 18 13.73 1.64 2.41
CA TYR A 18 13.81 0.57 3.40
C TYR A 18 13.70 -0.79 2.71
N ASP A 19 14.16 -1.83 3.39
CA ASP A 19 14.03 -3.19 2.89
C ASP A 19 12.63 -3.74 3.18
N ARG A 20 11.79 -3.79 2.14
CA ARG A 20 10.42 -4.26 2.24
C ARG A 20 10.29 -5.71 2.69
N ALA A 21 11.27 -6.53 2.35
CA ALA A 21 11.23 -7.96 2.66
C ALA A 21 11.27 -8.25 4.17
N VAL A 22 11.87 -7.36 4.95
CA VAL A 22 12.02 -7.53 6.40
C VAL A 22 11.00 -6.74 7.21
N GLN A 23 10.09 -6.01 6.56
CA GLN A 23 9.04 -5.25 7.24
C GLN A 23 7.80 -6.12 7.44
N ALA A 24 7.31 -6.20 8.67
CA ALA A 24 6.02 -6.84 8.94
C ALA A 24 4.86 -5.89 8.64
N ALA A 25 3.67 -6.45 8.42
CA ALA A 25 2.46 -5.66 8.32
C ALA A 25 1.99 -5.25 9.70
N GLY A 26 1.74 -3.96 9.89
CA GLY A 26 1.24 -3.40 11.15
C GLY A 26 -0.15 -2.78 11.03
N ILE A 27 -0.63 -2.57 9.80
CA ILE A 27 -1.90 -1.91 9.51
C ILE A 27 -2.71 -2.79 8.58
N VAL A 28 -3.99 -2.97 8.90
CA VAL A 28 -4.99 -3.48 7.96
C VAL A 28 -5.93 -2.33 7.63
N HIS A 29 -5.98 -1.95 6.35
CA HIS A 29 -6.82 -0.84 5.90
C HIS A 29 -7.95 -1.35 5.01
N ILE A 30 -9.18 -1.11 5.42
CA ILE A 30 -10.38 -1.49 4.68
C ILE A 30 -10.82 -0.31 3.82
N GLY A 31 -10.88 -0.52 2.52
CA GLY A 31 -11.16 0.52 1.54
C GLY A 31 -9.89 1.07 0.88
N ILE A 32 -9.09 0.18 0.30
CA ILE A 32 -7.79 0.49 -0.33
C ILE A 32 -7.97 1.20 -1.67
N GLY A 33 -8.66 2.33 -1.67
CA GLY A 33 -8.88 3.14 -2.86
C GLY A 33 -7.78 4.15 -3.14
N ALA A 34 -8.00 4.98 -4.15
CA ALA A 34 -7.03 6.00 -4.56
C ALA A 34 -6.74 7.01 -3.44
N PHE A 35 -7.75 7.38 -2.66
CA PHE A 35 -7.56 8.32 -1.55
C PHE A 35 -6.56 7.78 -0.53
N HIS A 36 -6.75 6.55 -0.06
CA HIS A 36 -5.84 5.92 0.90
C HIS A 36 -4.44 5.78 0.30
N ARG A 37 -4.33 5.32 -0.94
CA ARG A 37 -3.05 5.09 -1.61
C ARG A 37 -2.24 6.38 -1.78
N ALA A 38 -2.92 7.52 -1.93
CA ALA A 38 -2.28 8.82 -2.09
C ALA A 38 -2.03 9.56 -0.77
N HIS A 39 -2.56 9.08 0.34
CA HIS A 39 -2.50 9.76 1.65
C HIS A 39 -1.88 8.86 2.73
N GLN A 40 -2.67 8.07 3.45
CA GLN A 40 -2.13 7.28 4.56
C GLN A 40 -0.97 6.37 4.13
N ALA A 41 -1.07 5.73 2.98
CA ALA A 41 -0.01 4.87 2.50
C ALA A 41 1.28 5.64 2.21
N VAL A 42 1.17 6.86 1.67
CA VAL A 42 2.34 7.72 1.43
C VAL A 42 2.97 8.15 2.76
N TYR A 43 2.18 8.55 3.73
CA TYR A 43 2.69 8.96 5.05
C TYR A 43 3.34 7.80 5.79
N THR A 44 2.75 6.59 5.70
CA THR A 44 3.33 5.38 6.26
C THR A 44 4.67 5.04 5.59
N ASP A 45 4.73 5.18 4.28
CA ASP A 45 5.95 4.97 3.51
C ASP A 45 7.04 5.97 3.94
N ASP A 46 6.67 7.23 4.15
CA ASP A 46 7.59 8.26 4.67
C ASP A 46 8.12 7.89 6.06
N ALA A 47 7.26 7.41 6.94
CA ALA A 47 7.66 7.00 8.29
C ALA A 47 8.66 5.83 8.24
N MET A 48 8.42 4.84 7.39
CA MET A 48 9.34 3.72 7.24
C MET A 48 10.65 4.13 6.57
N ASN A 49 10.60 5.07 5.62
CA ASN A 49 11.82 5.66 5.04
C ASN A 49 12.65 6.41 6.08
N ALA A 50 12.00 6.97 7.10
CA ALA A 50 12.67 7.67 8.20
C ALA A 50 13.18 6.74 9.31
N GLY A 51 12.93 5.44 9.19
CA GLY A 51 13.45 4.43 10.12
C GLY A 51 12.43 3.68 10.95
N ASP A 52 11.15 4.06 10.91
CA ASP A 52 10.11 3.31 11.59
C ASP A 52 9.94 1.94 10.93
N ARG A 53 9.58 0.94 11.71
CA ARG A 53 9.55 -0.45 11.25
C ARG A 53 8.21 -1.09 11.48
N ASP A 54 7.90 -2.06 10.59
CA ASP A 54 6.78 -2.98 10.75
C ASP A 54 5.41 -2.29 10.72
N TRP A 55 5.28 -1.29 9.85
CA TRP A 55 4.05 -0.58 9.58
C TRP A 55 3.52 -0.85 8.17
N GLY A 56 3.94 -1.93 7.54
CA GLY A 56 3.42 -2.34 6.24
C GLY A 56 1.90 -2.48 6.27
N ILE A 57 1.25 -2.19 5.14
CA ILE A 57 -0.21 -2.15 5.04
C ILE A 57 -0.71 -3.36 4.26
N ILE A 58 -1.67 -4.08 4.84
CA ILE A 58 -2.50 -5.01 4.09
C ILE A 58 -3.78 -4.27 3.74
N GLY A 59 -3.97 -4.01 2.44
CA GLY A 59 -5.17 -3.36 1.95
C GLY A 59 -6.30 -4.36 1.77
N VAL A 60 -7.53 -3.91 2.01
CA VAL A 60 -8.72 -4.74 1.84
C VAL A 60 -9.71 -4.04 0.94
N SER A 61 -10.16 -4.73 -0.11
CA SER A 61 -11.31 -4.35 -0.91
C SER A 61 -12.49 -5.22 -0.49
N LEU A 62 -13.64 -4.61 -0.21
CA LEU A 62 -14.79 -5.37 0.29
C LEU A 62 -15.48 -6.19 -0.79
N ARG A 63 -15.53 -5.66 -2.01
CA ARG A 63 -16.33 -6.27 -3.10
C ARG A 63 -15.57 -6.49 -4.39
N SER A 64 -14.81 -5.48 -4.84
CA SER A 64 -14.17 -5.48 -6.15
C SER A 64 -12.74 -6.00 -6.09
N GLY A 65 -12.36 -6.84 -7.04
CA GLY A 65 -10.99 -7.34 -7.19
C GLY A 65 -10.07 -6.44 -8.02
N GLY A 66 -10.54 -5.27 -8.47
CA GLY A 66 -9.78 -4.44 -9.41
C GLY A 66 -8.44 -3.97 -8.87
N VAL A 67 -8.41 -3.44 -7.65
CA VAL A 67 -7.16 -2.95 -7.03
C VAL A 67 -6.21 -4.12 -6.74
N ALA A 68 -6.73 -5.24 -6.24
CA ALA A 68 -5.91 -6.42 -5.99
C ALA A 68 -5.28 -6.94 -7.29
N ALA A 69 -6.05 -6.97 -8.38
CA ALA A 69 -5.56 -7.41 -9.68
C ALA A 69 -4.46 -6.49 -10.24
N GLN A 70 -4.50 -5.21 -9.89
CA GLN A 70 -3.48 -4.24 -10.29
C GLN A 70 -2.23 -4.30 -9.41
N LEU A 71 -2.39 -4.34 -8.10
CA LEU A 71 -1.28 -4.19 -7.16
C LEU A 71 -0.57 -5.50 -6.81
N ASN A 72 -1.29 -6.59 -6.64
CA ASN A 72 -0.67 -7.84 -6.20
C ASN A 72 0.39 -8.37 -7.18
N PRO A 73 0.17 -8.33 -8.50
CA PRO A 73 1.23 -8.72 -9.43
C PRO A 73 2.47 -7.81 -9.38
N GLN A 74 2.35 -6.61 -8.81
CA GLN A 74 3.44 -5.64 -8.65
C GLN A 74 4.08 -5.71 -7.26
N GLY A 75 3.73 -6.73 -6.45
CA GLY A 75 4.21 -6.83 -5.08
C GLY A 75 3.67 -5.74 -4.16
N GLY A 76 2.53 -5.17 -4.51
CA GLY A 76 1.92 -4.06 -3.77
C GLY A 76 2.43 -2.68 -4.14
N LEU A 77 3.48 -2.58 -4.94
CA LEU A 77 4.06 -1.31 -5.36
C LEU A 77 3.14 -0.56 -6.34
N TYR A 78 3.14 0.75 -6.23
CA TYR A 78 2.46 1.61 -7.21
C TYR A 78 3.13 2.98 -7.25
N THR A 79 2.84 3.75 -8.30
CA THR A 79 3.43 5.07 -8.52
C THR A 79 2.43 6.16 -8.19
N VAL A 80 2.89 7.18 -7.46
CA VAL A 80 2.15 8.42 -7.23
C VAL A 80 2.82 9.53 -8.03
N ALA A 81 2.04 10.24 -8.84
CA ALA A 81 2.50 11.38 -9.59
C ALA A 81 2.02 12.67 -8.91
N THR A 82 2.96 13.53 -8.54
CA THR A 82 2.67 14.84 -7.96
C THR A 82 2.95 15.91 -9.00
N ARG A 83 1.93 16.67 -9.36
CA ARG A 83 2.08 17.79 -10.33
C ARG A 83 2.44 19.06 -9.57
N ARG A 84 3.47 19.74 -10.08
CA ARG A 84 3.95 21.01 -9.53
C ARG A 84 4.19 21.98 -10.69
N ALA A 85 4.34 23.27 -10.37
CA ALA A 85 4.67 24.29 -11.36
C ALA A 85 5.98 23.97 -12.10
N ALA A 86 6.94 23.33 -11.44
CA ALA A 86 8.22 22.95 -12.03
C ALA A 86 8.18 21.62 -12.79
N GLY A 87 7.04 20.93 -12.86
CA GLY A 87 6.87 19.66 -13.56
C GLY A 87 6.24 18.58 -12.68
N THR A 88 6.23 17.35 -13.19
CA THR A 88 5.67 16.19 -12.47
C THR A 88 6.78 15.44 -11.75
N ARG A 89 6.55 15.13 -10.49
CA ARG A 89 7.44 14.27 -9.69
C ARG A 89 6.79 12.91 -9.52
N LEU A 90 7.56 11.85 -9.76
CA LEU A 90 7.11 10.47 -9.61
C LEU A 90 7.72 9.84 -8.36
N ARG A 91 6.89 9.06 -7.67
CA ARG A 91 7.31 8.32 -6.49
C ARG A 91 6.68 6.92 -6.51
N VAL A 92 7.48 5.90 -6.24
CA VAL A 92 6.99 4.55 -6.01
C VAL A 92 6.76 4.36 -4.52
N VAL A 93 5.54 4.01 -4.14
CA VAL A 93 5.13 3.78 -2.76
C VAL A 93 5.20 2.28 -2.47
N GLY A 94 5.88 1.92 -1.41
CA GLY A 94 6.10 0.52 -1.03
C GLY A 94 5.43 0.09 0.26
N ALA A 95 4.64 0.96 0.90
CA ALA A 95 4.01 0.65 2.19
C ALA A 95 2.95 -0.45 2.10
N VAL A 96 2.25 -0.57 0.96
CA VAL A 96 1.24 -1.61 0.77
C VAL A 96 1.92 -2.92 0.40
N ARG A 97 1.70 -3.95 1.20
CA ARG A 97 2.32 -5.26 0.98
C ARG A 97 1.53 -6.11 -0.01
N HIS A 98 0.23 -6.18 0.17
CA HIS A 98 -0.69 -6.85 -0.75
C HIS A 98 -2.13 -6.40 -0.45
N VAL A 99 -3.04 -6.79 -1.32
CA VAL A 99 -4.46 -6.45 -1.22
C VAL A 99 -5.28 -7.73 -1.15
N LEU A 100 -6.16 -7.80 -0.16
CA LEU A 100 -7.14 -8.87 -0.01
C LEU A 100 -8.50 -8.41 -0.53
N VAL A 101 -9.28 -9.34 -1.06
CA VAL A 101 -10.66 -9.09 -1.48
C VAL A 101 -11.58 -9.88 -0.56
N ALA A 102 -12.34 -9.19 0.28
CA ALA A 102 -13.18 -9.85 1.28
C ALA A 102 -14.25 -10.74 0.66
N ALA A 103 -14.80 -10.34 -0.49
CA ALA A 103 -15.79 -11.14 -1.19
C ALA A 103 -15.24 -12.49 -1.68
N ASP A 104 -13.93 -12.57 -1.93
CA ASP A 104 -13.30 -13.81 -2.39
C ASP A 104 -12.83 -14.67 -1.22
N ASP A 105 -12.29 -14.04 -0.17
CA ASP A 105 -11.74 -14.75 1.00
C ASP A 105 -11.86 -13.88 2.25
N ASN A 106 -13.01 -13.96 2.88
CA ASN A 106 -13.27 -13.19 4.10
C ASN A 106 -12.41 -13.68 5.28
N GLN A 107 -12.08 -14.97 5.32
CA GLN A 107 -11.24 -15.52 6.39
C GLN A 107 -9.83 -14.95 6.35
N ALA A 108 -9.28 -14.71 5.16
CA ALA A 108 -7.96 -14.07 5.05
C ALA A 108 -7.96 -12.66 5.67
N VAL A 109 -9.05 -11.92 5.53
CA VAL A 109 -9.21 -10.60 6.14
C VAL A 109 -9.25 -10.71 7.67
N ILE A 110 -10.03 -11.63 8.19
CA ILE A 110 -10.12 -11.89 9.63
C ILE A 110 -8.76 -12.27 10.19
N ASP A 111 -8.04 -13.15 9.51
CA ASP A 111 -6.71 -13.60 9.93
C ASP A 111 -5.71 -12.44 9.94
N ALA A 112 -5.78 -11.55 8.96
CA ALA A 112 -4.92 -10.38 8.90
C ALA A 112 -5.19 -9.42 10.06
N ILE A 113 -6.45 -9.20 10.40
CA ILE A 113 -6.84 -8.35 11.53
C ILE A 113 -6.37 -8.97 12.86
N ALA A 114 -6.45 -10.28 12.98
CA ALA A 114 -6.09 -11.01 14.20
C ALA A 114 -4.58 -11.27 14.32
N ALA A 115 -3.79 -10.99 13.29
CA ALA A 115 -2.36 -11.28 13.29
C ALA A 115 -1.64 -10.53 14.42
N PRO A 116 -0.64 -11.16 15.07
CA PRO A 116 0.07 -10.52 16.21
C PRO A 116 0.79 -9.24 15.85
N THR A 117 1.17 -9.04 14.59
CA THR A 117 1.87 -7.84 14.14
C THR A 117 0.93 -6.67 13.84
N THR A 118 -0.38 -6.93 13.70
CA THR A 118 -1.36 -5.89 13.37
C THR A 118 -1.66 -5.05 14.60
N HIS A 119 -1.36 -3.75 14.52
CA HIS A 119 -1.60 -2.78 15.58
C HIS A 119 -2.79 -1.86 15.29
N ILE A 120 -3.07 -1.59 14.00
CA ILE A 120 -4.08 -0.64 13.57
C ILE A 120 -4.97 -1.28 12.52
N VAL A 121 -6.27 -1.15 12.70
CA VAL A 121 -7.27 -1.43 11.66
C VAL A 121 -7.96 -0.12 11.36
N SER A 122 -7.92 0.30 10.11
CA SER A 122 -8.48 1.57 9.68
C SER A 122 -9.44 1.40 8.52
N PHE A 123 -10.25 2.42 8.27
CA PHE A 123 -11.26 2.43 7.22
C PHE A 123 -11.20 3.72 6.43
N THR A 124 -11.46 3.64 5.14
CA THR A 124 -11.89 4.81 4.38
C THR A 124 -13.42 4.80 4.34
N VAL A 125 -14.03 5.82 4.92
CA VAL A 125 -15.48 5.97 4.94
C VAL A 125 -15.85 7.16 4.08
N THR A 126 -16.72 6.94 3.10
CA THR A 126 -17.25 8.01 2.26
C THR A 126 -18.60 8.48 2.79
N GLU A 127 -19.08 9.61 2.26
CA GLU A 127 -20.40 10.15 2.60
C GLU A 127 -21.56 9.21 2.26
N LYS A 128 -21.32 8.26 1.37
CA LYS A 128 -22.32 7.24 0.99
C LYS A 128 -22.20 5.94 1.78
N GLY A 129 -21.34 5.93 2.77
CA GLY A 129 -21.07 4.75 3.57
C GLY A 129 -20.03 3.85 2.95
#